data_55fa2dfc4b4c0044a2e8e7839d41b84b
#
_entry.id   55fa2dfc4b4c0044a2e8e7839d41b84b
#
_cell.length_a   1.000
_cell.length_b   1.000
_cell.length_c   1.000
_cell.angle_alpha   90.00
_cell.angle_beta   90.00
_cell.angle_gamma   90.00
#
_symmetry.space_group_name_H-M   'P 1'
#
loop_
_entity.id
_entity.type
_entity.pdbx_description
1 polymer ?
#
loop_
_entity_poly.entity_id
_entity_poly.type
_entity_poly.pdbx_seq_one_letter_code
_entity_poly.pdbx_strand_id
1 'polypeptide(L)'
;MNKIWIGNGQLVLPDKIVPGGSVLLEGKKIAAVNVPCPPDARRVDVDGSYIMAGFVDIHVHGGGDSDFMDEDASAFPTIAKAHCAHGTTALCPTTMTCADALLEKTIDLFLEADKEPENGAELLGLHLEGPYFSAASKGAQPIGEQRIPEREDLERILRRAKGSILRWDAAPELPNMELFAKVMAENGVLASLAHSAATAPQALQAFDWGFSHVTHFYNACTTFHKKNGLVYSGIVEATYLRDDVTIELIGDGRHIPRESMLLALRIKGADSIALITDAMRAAGVNCEKSVLGARTTGVPVVIRDDVAQLPDLSSYAGSIATMDRCLRTAHVQYGIPLPEVSRMLSLTPARLCGVSDRKGSLEKGKDGDVVVLSGDFQVQQVYARGDRCVFET
;
A
#
# COMPACT_ATOMS: atom_id res chain seq x y z
N MET A 1 3.30 -33.52 -3.06
CA MET A 1 2.87 -32.12 -2.98
C MET A 1 2.03 -31.80 -4.20
N ASN A 2 0.99 -30.98 -4.07
CA ASN A 2 0.13 -30.63 -5.19
C ASN A 2 0.87 -29.67 -6.13
N LYS A 3 1.05 -30.03 -7.40
CA LYS A 3 1.66 -29.20 -8.43
C LYS A 3 0.59 -28.57 -9.28
N ILE A 4 0.69 -27.26 -9.52
CA ILE A 4 -0.22 -26.51 -10.40
C ILE A 4 0.62 -25.78 -11.43
N TRP A 5 0.39 -26.10 -12.69
CA TRP A 5 0.99 -25.36 -13.80
C TRP A 5 -0.04 -24.38 -14.35
N ILE A 6 0.27 -23.08 -14.25
CA ILE A 6 -0.52 -21.97 -14.80
C ILE A 6 0.24 -21.48 -16.03
N GLY A 7 -0.33 -21.58 -17.22
CA GLY A 7 0.45 -21.25 -18.42
C GLY A 7 -0.40 -21.01 -19.66
N ASN A 8 0.29 -20.84 -20.80
CA ASN A 8 -0.27 -20.36 -22.06
C ASN A 8 -0.77 -18.91 -21.93
N GLY A 9 -0.08 -18.09 -21.13
CA GLY A 9 -0.44 -16.69 -20.87
C GLY A 9 0.65 -15.70 -21.27
N GLN A 10 0.33 -14.41 -21.12
CA GLN A 10 1.29 -13.32 -21.18
C GLN A 10 1.97 -13.20 -19.81
N LEU A 11 3.12 -13.84 -19.63
CA LEU A 11 3.84 -13.84 -18.35
C LEU A 11 4.55 -12.51 -18.16
N VAL A 12 4.12 -11.74 -17.17
CA VAL A 12 4.67 -10.40 -16.85
C VAL A 12 5.78 -10.56 -15.80
N LEU A 13 7.00 -10.30 -16.23
CA LEU A 13 8.19 -10.23 -15.38
C LEU A 13 8.56 -8.76 -15.12
N PRO A 14 9.42 -8.46 -14.14
CA PRO A 14 9.78 -7.08 -13.81
C PRO A 14 10.42 -6.28 -14.95
N ASP A 15 10.99 -6.96 -15.95
CA ASP A 15 11.72 -6.36 -17.08
C ASP A 15 11.06 -6.57 -18.46
N LYS A 16 10.15 -7.54 -18.57
CA LYS A 16 9.57 -7.94 -19.87
C LYS A 16 8.26 -8.73 -19.73
N ILE A 17 7.59 -8.92 -20.88
CA ILE A 17 6.47 -9.86 -21.02
C ILE A 17 6.93 -11.02 -21.89
N VAL A 18 6.63 -12.27 -21.45
CA VAL A 18 6.95 -13.48 -22.17
C VAL A 18 5.65 -14.12 -22.67
N PRO A 19 5.38 -14.05 -24.00
CA PRO A 19 4.19 -14.68 -24.59
C PRO A 19 4.23 -16.21 -24.44
N GLY A 20 3.06 -16.82 -24.16
CA GLY A 20 2.95 -18.25 -23.94
C GLY A 20 3.65 -18.76 -22.67
N GLY A 21 4.04 -17.83 -21.79
CA GLY A 21 4.77 -18.15 -20.58
C GLY A 21 3.94 -18.89 -19.52
N SER A 22 4.62 -19.34 -18.46
CA SER A 22 4.00 -20.16 -17.42
C SER A 22 4.66 -19.99 -16.06
N VAL A 23 3.91 -20.36 -15.01
CA VAL A 23 4.40 -20.49 -13.62
C VAL A 23 4.01 -21.87 -13.12
N LEU A 24 4.95 -22.59 -12.52
CA LEU A 24 4.72 -23.84 -11.83
C LEU A 24 4.73 -23.62 -10.34
N LEU A 25 3.62 -23.87 -9.67
CA LEU A 25 3.49 -23.87 -8.22
C LEU A 25 3.67 -25.29 -7.68
N GLU A 26 4.39 -25.44 -6.56
CA GLU A 26 4.50 -26.68 -5.79
C GLU A 26 4.38 -26.37 -4.29
N GLY A 27 3.28 -26.80 -3.69
CA GLY A 27 2.90 -26.35 -2.34
C GLY A 27 2.74 -24.84 -2.31
N LYS A 28 3.30 -24.18 -1.31
CA LYS A 28 3.21 -22.72 -1.11
C LYS A 28 4.17 -21.89 -2.00
N LYS A 29 4.98 -22.52 -2.87
CA LYS A 29 6.09 -21.84 -3.56
C LYS A 29 6.01 -21.92 -5.08
N ILE A 30 6.65 -20.96 -5.74
CA ILE A 30 6.97 -21.02 -7.16
C ILE A 30 8.13 -22.00 -7.34
N ALA A 31 7.86 -23.15 -7.97
CA ALA A 31 8.87 -24.17 -8.25
C ALA A 31 9.70 -23.84 -9.50
N ALA A 32 9.06 -23.27 -10.52
CA ALA A 32 9.71 -22.86 -11.76
C ALA A 32 8.88 -21.81 -12.52
N VAL A 33 9.55 -21.09 -13.41
CA VAL A 33 8.93 -20.07 -14.26
C VAL A 33 9.30 -20.34 -15.71
N ASN A 34 8.35 -20.16 -16.61
CA ASN A 34 8.49 -20.35 -18.05
C ASN A 34 8.98 -21.78 -18.43
N VAL A 35 8.31 -22.80 -17.90
CA VAL A 35 8.60 -24.22 -18.14
C VAL A 35 7.40 -24.92 -18.79
N PRO A 36 7.63 -26.00 -19.56
CA PRO A 36 6.54 -26.86 -20.05
C PRO A 36 5.74 -27.45 -18.88
N CYS A 37 4.47 -27.77 -19.13
CA CYS A 37 3.62 -28.40 -18.12
C CYS A 37 4.17 -29.79 -17.77
N PRO A 38 4.58 -30.05 -16.51
CA PRO A 38 4.96 -31.39 -16.08
C PRO A 38 3.76 -32.35 -16.14
N PRO A 39 3.98 -33.65 -16.46
CA PRO A 39 2.90 -34.64 -16.60
C PRO A 39 2.14 -34.90 -15.29
N ASP A 40 2.76 -34.63 -14.15
CA ASP A 40 2.20 -34.78 -12.79
C ASP A 40 1.59 -33.50 -12.22
N ALA A 41 1.56 -32.41 -13.00
CA ALA A 41 0.98 -31.14 -12.55
C ALA A 41 -0.48 -30.98 -13.04
N ARG A 42 -1.33 -30.42 -12.19
CA ARG A 42 -2.64 -29.93 -12.62
C ARG A 42 -2.45 -28.76 -13.58
N ARG A 43 -2.91 -28.93 -14.83
CA ARG A 43 -2.83 -27.90 -15.86
C ARG A 43 -3.94 -26.88 -15.68
N VAL A 44 -3.57 -25.60 -15.67
CA VAL A 44 -4.46 -24.44 -15.75
C VAL A 44 -4.02 -23.64 -16.98
N ASP A 45 -4.76 -23.79 -18.08
CA ASP A 45 -4.56 -23.04 -19.31
C ASP A 45 -5.30 -21.69 -19.18
N VAL A 46 -4.59 -20.59 -19.33
CA VAL A 46 -5.17 -19.24 -19.14
C VAL A 46 -5.47 -18.54 -20.47
N ASP A 47 -5.34 -19.26 -21.60
CA ASP A 47 -5.77 -18.82 -22.94
C ASP A 47 -5.35 -17.37 -23.29
N GLY A 48 -4.05 -17.08 -23.18
CA GLY A 48 -3.48 -15.77 -23.52
C GLY A 48 -3.67 -14.68 -22.48
N SER A 49 -4.37 -14.94 -21.38
CA SER A 49 -4.51 -14.01 -20.24
C SER A 49 -3.17 -13.64 -19.62
N TYR A 50 -3.10 -12.53 -18.92
CA TYR A 50 -1.88 -12.10 -18.23
C TYR A 50 -1.65 -12.91 -16.96
N ILE A 51 -0.40 -13.31 -16.72
CA ILE A 51 0.06 -13.97 -15.48
C ILE A 51 1.02 -13.00 -14.81
N MET A 52 0.66 -12.48 -13.63
CA MET A 52 1.45 -11.50 -12.88
C MET A 52 1.73 -11.98 -11.46
N ALA A 53 2.75 -11.41 -10.83
CA ALA A 53 2.94 -11.55 -9.39
C ALA A 53 1.74 -10.96 -8.63
N GLY A 54 1.38 -11.57 -7.51
CA GLY A 54 0.38 -11.02 -6.61
C GLY A 54 0.74 -9.61 -6.16
N PHE A 55 -0.25 -8.73 -6.08
CA PHE A 55 -0.04 -7.33 -5.67
C PHE A 55 0.26 -7.22 -4.18
N VAL A 56 1.05 -6.22 -3.81
CA VAL A 56 1.43 -5.91 -2.44
C VAL A 56 0.99 -4.48 -2.15
N ASP A 57 0.00 -4.31 -1.27
CA ASP A 57 -0.54 -3.00 -0.91
C ASP A 57 -0.05 -2.57 0.47
N ILE A 58 0.79 -1.55 0.52
CA ILE A 58 1.44 -1.13 1.75
C ILE A 58 0.74 0.03 2.47
N HIS A 59 -0.46 0.43 1.97
CA HIS A 59 -1.25 1.48 2.58
C HIS A 59 -2.75 1.19 2.38
N VAL A 60 -3.38 0.59 3.39
CA VAL A 60 -4.79 0.16 3.37
C VAL A 60 -5.41 0.34 4.75
N HIS A 61 -6.45 1.16 4.86
CA HIS A 61 -7.24 1.34 6.10
C HIS A 61 -8.35 0.32 6.24
N GLY A 62 -8.98 -0.05 5.11
CA GLY A 62 -10.12 -0.93 5.13
C GLY A 62 -10.55 -1.47 3.77
N GLY A 63 -11.67 -2.20 3.77
CA GLY A 63 -12.33 -2.79 2.62
C GLY A 63 -13.43 -3.74 3.05
N GLY A 64 -14.37 -4.06 2.13
CA GLY A 64 -15.45 -5.02 2.45
C GLY A 64 -16.33 -4.57 3.62
N ASP A 65 -16.58 -3.28 3.77
CA ASP A 65 -17.32 -2.63 4.87
C ASP A 65 -16.65 -2.75 6.25
N SER A 66 -15.35 -3.02 6.32
CA SER A 66 -14.57 -3.10 7.57
C SER A 66 -13.36 -2.18 7.53
N ASP A 67 -12.89 -1.76 8.72
CA ASP A 67 -11.70 -0.96 8.93
C ASP A 67 -10.82 -1.64 9.97
N PHE A 68 -9.50 -1.59 9.82
CA PHE A 68 -8.58 -2.22 10.77
C PHE A 68 -8.69 -1.67 12.20
N MET A 69 -9.31 -0.48 12.34
CA MET A 69 -9.53 0.18 13.64
C MET A 69 -10.95 -0.04 14.21
N ASP A 70 -11.73 -1.00 13.69
CA ASP A 70 -13.11 -1.27 14.15
C ASP A 70 -13.21 -1.91 15.54
N GLU A 71 -12.09 -2.16 16.22
CA GLU A 71 -12.02 -2.88 17.49
C GLU A 71 -12.60 -4.31 17.42
N ASP A 72 -12.69 -4.87 16.21
CA ASP A 72 -13.22 -6.19 15.90
C ASP A 72 -12.16 -7.03 15.17
N ALA A 73 -11.80 -8.17 15.76
CA ALA A 73 -10.84 -9.10 15.17
C ALA A 73 -11.26 -9.63 13.80
N SER A 74 -12.56 -9.70 13.51
CA SER A 74 -13.10 -10.15 12.21
C SER A 74 -12.82 -9.16 11.07
N ALA A 75 -12.50 -7.90 11.37
CA ALA A 75 -12.14 -6.91 10.36
C ALA A 75 -10.91 -7.33 9.55
N PHE A 76 -9.89 -7.89 10.21
CA PHE A 76 -8.64 -8.27 9.55
C PHE A 76 -8.83 -9.30 8.43
N PRO A 77 -9.44 -10.48 8.65
CA PRO A 77 -9.68 -11.43 7.56
C PRO A 77 -10.70 -10.92 6.55
N THR A 78 -11.68 -10.10 6.94
CA THR A 78 -12.65 -9.51 6.02
C THR A 78 -11.98 -8.60 5.01
N ILE A 79 -11.15 -7.67 5.47
CA ILE A 79 -10.40 -6.74 4.60
C ILE A 79 -9.41 -7.52 3.72
N ALA A 80 -8.67 -8.46 4.32
CA ALA A 80 -7.72 -9.29 3.59
C ALA A 80 -8.38 -10.07 2.43
N LYS A 81 -9.59 -10.62 2.63
CA LYS A 81 -10.38 -11.30 1.59
C LYS A 81 -10.89 -10.33 0.53
N ALA A 82 -11.43 -9.18 0.94
CA ALA A 82 -11.93 -8.17 0.02
C ALA A 82 -10.84 -7.71 -0.96
N HIS A 83 -9.64 -7.41 -0.48
CA HIS A 83 -8.52 -7.01 -1.33
C HIS A 83 -7.94 -8.18 -2.15
N CYS A 84 -7.94 -9.41 -1.59
CA CYS A 84 -7.45 -10.58 -2.31
C CYS A 84 -8.30 -10.89 -3.55
N ALA A 85 -9.62 -10.67 -3.51
CA ALA A 85 -10.50 -10.81 -4.66
C ALA A 85 -10.08 -9.90 -5.84
N HIS A 86 -9.33 -8.86 -5.57
CA HIS A 86 -8.80 -7.88 -6.53
C HIS A 86 -7.30 -8.04 -6.79
N GLY A 87 -6.71 -9.21 -6.47
CA GLY A 87 -5.33 -9.56 -6.79
C GLY A 87 -4.29 -9.18 -5.75
N THR A 88 -4.66 -8.54 -4.64
CA THR A 88 -3.75 -8.25 -3.54
C THR A 88 -3.47 -9.52 -2.74
N THR A 89 -2.23 -10.01 -2.75
CA THR A 89 -1.83 -11.23 -2.00
C THR A 89 -1.10 -10.93 -0.70
N ALA A 90 -0.71 -9.67 -0.50
CA ALA A 90 -0.14 -9.19 0.75
C ALA A 90 -0.49 -7.71 0.97
N LEU A 91 -0.68 -7.31 2.21
CA LEU A 91 -0.98 -5.92 2.55
C LEU A 91 -0.48 -5.51 3.94
N CYS A 92 -0.34 -4.21 4.16
CA CYS A 92 -0.03 -3.62 5.45
C CYS A 92 -1.29 -2.95 6.03
N PRO A 93 -1.89 -3.51 7.11
CA PRO A 93 -2.94 -2.82 7.83
C PRO A 93 -2.48 -1.44 8.29
N THR A 94 -3.24 -0.41 7.93
CA THR A 94 -2.90 0.99 8.19
C THR A 94 -3.85 1.60 9.21
N THR A 95 -3.28 2.24 10.25
CA THR A 95 -4.07 3.00 11.23
C THR A 95 -4.26 4.44 10.77
N MET A 96 -5.13 5.17 11.46
CA MET A 96 -5.23 6.63 11.37
C MET A 96 -4.79 7.27 12.68
N THR A 97 -4.63 8.61 12.66
CA THR A 97 -4.51 9.41 13.89
C THR A 97 -5.69 9.14 14.81
N CYS A 98 -5.42 8.70 16.04
CA CYS A 98 -6.42 8.36 17.04
C CYS A 98 -5.87 8.48 18.47
N ALA A 99 -6.74 8.30 19.46
CA ALA A 99 -6.35 8.18 20.85
C ALA A 99 -5.52 6.91 21.09
N ASP A 100 -4.58 6.96 22.04
CA ASP A 100 -3.69 5.84 22.38
C ASP A 100 -4.42 4.53 22.65
N ALA A 101 -5.53 4.59 23.37
CA ALA A 101 -6.30 3.39 23.71
C ALA A 101 -6.78 2.63 22.46
N LEU A 102 -7.22 3.34 21.41
CA LEU A 102 -7.63 2.74 20.17
C LEU A 102 -6.44 2.20 19.37
N LEU A 103 -5.33 2.96 19.30
CA LEU A 103 -4.10 2.49 18.65
C LEU A 103 -3.59 1.20 19.32
N GLU A 104 -3.52 1.20 20.63
CA GLU A 104 -3.08 0.03 21.42
C GLU A 104 -3.99 -1.17 21.21
N LYS A 105 -5.31 -0.96 21.17
CA LYS A 105 -6.29 -2.01 20.89
C LYS A 105 -6.12 -2.58 19.49
N THR A 106 -5.91 -1.72 18.49
CA THR A 106 -5.66 -2.14 17.10
C THR A 106 -4.38 -2.98 16.99
N ILE A 107 -3.31 -2.57 17.68
CA ILE A 107 -2.05 -3.35 17.73
C ILE A 107 -2.30 -4.73 18.37
N ASP A 108 -3.03 -4.82 19.48
CA ASP A 108 -3.32 -6.09 20.14
C ASP A 108 -4.11 -7.01 19.20
N LEU A 109 -5.18 -6.50 18.57
CA LEU A 109 -5.98 -7.26 17.61
C LEU A 109 -5.14 -7.72 16.42
N PHE A 110 -4.25 -6.87 15.92
CA PHE A 110 -3.31 -7.29 14.87
C PHE A 110 -2.42 -8.44 15.36
N LEU A 111 -1.86 -8.37 16.57
CA LEU A 111 -0.99 -9.43 17.08
C LEU A 111 -1.72 -10.77 17.21
N GLU A 112 -3.01 -10.76 17.52
CA GLU A 112 -3.88 -11.94 17.67
C GLU A 112 -4.40 -12.46 16.32
N ALA A 113 -4.49 -11.59 15.29
CA ALA A 113 -5.04 -11.95 13.99
C ALA A 113 -4.21 -13.02 13.26
N ASP A 114 -4.88 -13.90 12.51
CA ASP A 114 -4.23 -14.78 11.54
C ASP A 114 -3.56 -13.94 10.45
N LYS A 115 -2.25 -14.12 10.29
CA LYS A 115 -1.46 -13.38 9.30
C LYS A 115 -1.62 -13.92 7.87
N GLU A 116 -2.07 -15.15 7.73
CA GLU A 116 -2.26 -15.85 6.45
C GLU A 116 -3.72 -16.34 6.28
N PRO A 117 -4.73 -15.45 6.37
CA PRO A 117 -6.11 -15.90 6.35
C PRO A 117 -6.45 -16.64 5.06
N GLU A 118 -7.31 -17.65 5.18
CA GLU A 118 -7.78 -18.42 4.05
C GLU A 118 -8.51 -17.52 3.03
N ASN A 119 -8.22 -17.67 1.74
CA ASN A 119 -8.73 -16.82 0.64
C ASN A 119 -8.43 -15.33 0.83
N GLY A 120 -7.43 -14.97 1.60
CA GLY A 120 -7.08 -13.59 1.92
C GLY A 120 -5.63 -13.23 1.66
N ALA A 121 -5.37 -11.93 1.55
CA ALA A 121 -4.03 -11.37 1.50
C ALA A 121 -3.29 -11.61 2.82
N GLU A 122 -1.98 -11.83 2.76
CA GLU A 122 -1.14 -11.89 3.96
C GLU A 122 -1.03 -10.52 4.61
N LEU A 123 -1.15 -10.48 5.95
CA LEU A 123 -0.95 -9.28 6.75
C LEU A 123 0.53 -9.16 7.12
N LEU A 124 1.28 -8.32 6.43
CA LEU A 124 2.75 -8.24 6.54
C LEU A 124 3.22 -7.60 7.85
N GLY A 125 2.51 -6.58 8.29
CA GLY A 125 2.83 -5.78 9.45
C GLY A 125 2.11 -4.43 9.41
N LEU A 126 2.14 -3.70 10.51
CA LEU A 126 1.40 -2.45 10.65
C LEU A 126 2.12 -1.27 9.99
N HIS A 127 1.34 -0.44 9.34
CA HIS A 127 1.67 0.93 9.00
C HIS A 127 0.93 1.86 9.96
N LEU A 128 1.66 2.66 10.74
CA LEU A 128 1.07 3.67 11.62
C LEU A 128 1.05 5.01 10.90
N GLU A 129 -0.14 5.43 10.43
CA GLU A 129 -0.36 6.73 9.82
C GLU A 129 -0.77 7.76 10.88
N GLY A 130 0.21 8.42 11.47
CA GLY A 130 0.05 9.36 12.58
C GLY A 130 0.42 8.79 13.95
N PRO A 131 0.20 9.54 15.03
CA PRO A 131 -0.53 10.83 15.16
C PRO A 131 0.37 12.08 15.03
N TYR A 132 1.60 11.96 14.62
CA TYR A 132 2.60 13.05 14.59
C TYR A 132 2.50 13.86 13.31
N PHE A 133 1.34 14.52 13.09
CA PHE A 133 1.00 15.23 11.87
C PHE A 133 0.82 16.72 12.05
N SER A 134 1.05 17.48 10.98
CA SER A 134 0.81 18.91 10.94
C SER A 134 -0.69 19.22 10.86
N ALA A 135 -1.20 20.04 11.76
CA ALA A 135 -2.58 20.52 11.70
C ALA A 135 -2.89 21.27 10.39
N ALA A 136 -1.87 21.88 9.77
CA ALA A 136 -2.01 22.59 8.50
C ALA A 136 -2.17 21.67 7.28
N SER A 137 -1.77 20.41 7.39
CA SER A 137 -1.82 19.42 6.31
C SER A 137 -2.58 18.16 6.72
N LYS A 138 -3.57 18.29 7.59
CA LYS A 138 -4.31 17.18 8.20
C LYS A 138 -5.07 16.28 7.20
N GLY A 139 -5.44 16.80 6.00
CA GLY A 139 -6.35 16.08 5.10
C GLY A 139 -7.66 15.69 5.80
N ALA A 140 -8.00 14.39 5.75
CA ALA A 140 -9.14 13.81 6.46
C ALA A 140 -8.80 13.30 7.88
N GLN A 141 -7.56 13.45 8.36
CA GLN A 141 -7.17 13.02 9.71
C GLN A 141 -7.93 13.80 10.79
N PRO A 142 -8.34 13.17 11.92
CA PRO A 142 -9.05 13.83 13.00
C PRO A 142 -8.23 14.97 13.62
N ILE A 143 -8.90 16.08 13.93
CA ILE A 143 -8.29 17.19 14.68
C ILE A 143 -8.35 16.88 16.17
N GLY A 144 -7.28 17.19 16.90
CA GLY A 144 -7.23 17.09 18.36
C GLY A 144 -6.48 15.88 18.90
N GLU A 145 -6.17 14.93 18.03
CA GLU A 145 -5.37 13.75 18.38
C GLU A 145 -3.90 13.86 17.93
N GLN A 146 -3.54 14.96 17.23
CA GLN A 146 -2.15 15.22 16.82
C GLN A 146 -1.27 15.50 18.03
N ARG A 147 -0.07 14.92 18.01
CA ARG A 147 0.90 15.00 19.12
C ARG A 147 2.30 15.25 18.60
N ILE A 148 3.19 15.56 19.55
CA ILE A 148 4.64 15.61 19.35
C ILE A 148 5.21 14.30 19.88
N PRO A 149 6.14 13.62 19.18
CA PRO A 149 6.71 12.36 19.65
C PRO A 149 7.61 12.60 20.87
N GLU A 150 7.40 11.78 21.90
CA GLU A 150 8.26 11.66 23.06
C GLU A 150 8.85 10.25 23.11
N ARG A 151 10.11 10.10 23.52
CA ARG A 151 10.79 8.80 23.52
C ARG A 151 10.01 7.72 24.26
N GLU A 152 9.47 8.05 25.42
CA GLU A 152 8.72 7.08 26.25
C GLU A 152 7.48 6.56 25.55
N ASP A 153 6.74 7.43 24.82
CA ASP A 153 5.57 7.05 24.06
C ASP A 153 5.92 6.17 22.87
N LEU A 154 6.94 6.56 22.09
CA LEU A 154 7.43 5.77 20.96
C LEU A 154 7.83 4.36 21.42
N GLU A 155 8.65 4.27 22.45
CA GLU A 155 9.11 2.99 22.96
C GLU A 155 7.98 2.15 23.59
N ARG A 156 6.97 2.79 24.18
CA ARG A 156 5.77 2.10 24.73
C ARG A 156 5.01 1.40 23.61
N ILE A 157 4.72 2.11 22.53
CA ILE A 157 4.00 1.57 21.35
C ILE A 157 4.84 0.49 20.65
N LEU A 158 6.13 0.72 20.43
CA LEU A 158 7.03 -0.24 19.80
C LEU A 158 7.15 -1.54 20.62
N ARG A 159 7.29 -1.44 21.93
CA ARG A 159 7.30 -2.63 22.82
C ARG A 159 6.00 -3.41 22.74
N ARG A 160 4.84 -2.71 22.73
CA ARG A 160 3.53 -3.36 22.59
C ARG A 160 3.40 -4.10 21.26
N ALA A 161 3.85 -3.47 20.18
CA ALA A 161 3.77 -4.02 18.83
C ALA A 161 4.70 -5.22 18.58
N LYS A 162 5.68 -5.50 19.43
CA LYS A 162 6.58 -6.67 19.36
C LYS A 162 7.25 -6.85 18.00
N GLY A 163 7.65 -5.74 17.36
CA GLY A 163 8.31 -5.75 16.05
C GLY A 163 7.34 -5.88 14.85
N SER A 164 6.05 -5.73 15.06
CA SER A 164 5.06 -5.81 13.98
C SER A 164 4.85 -4.49 13.21
N ILE A 165 5.39 -3.38 13.68
CA ILE A 165 5.33 -2.10 12.96
C ILE A 165 6.41 -2.10 11.91
N LEU A 166 6.02 -2.00 10.62
CA LEU A 166 6.95 -1.90 9.49
C LEU A 166 7.27 -0.45 9.15
N ARG A 167 6.29 0.44 9.32
CA ARG A 167 6.40 1.85 8.96
C ARG A 167 5.63 2.74 9.92
N TRP A 168 6.17 3.93 10.18
CA TRP A 168 5.51 4.95 10.98
C TRP A 168 5.70 6.32 10.34
N ASP A 169 4.59 7.03 10.15
CA ASP A 169 4.54 8.31 9.47
C ASP A 169 4.61 9.48 10.44
N ALA A 170 5.34 10.55 10.05
CA ALA A 170 5.42 11.78 10.81
C ALA A 170 5.66 13.02 9.92
N ALA A 171 5.25 14.17 10.41
CA ALA A 171 5.49 15.48 9.79
C ALA A 171 6.81 16.07 10.29
N PRO A 172 7.83 16.22 9.44
CA PRO A 172 9.21 16.54 9.87
C PRO A 172 9.40 17.93 10.42
N GLU A 173 8.46 18.86 10.25
CA GLU A 173 8.52 20.20 10.82
C GLU A 173 8.14 20.26 12.30
N LEU A 174 7.61 19.16 12.85
CA LEU A 174 7.26 19.10 14.27
C LEU A 174 8.53 18.97 15.15
N PRO A 175 8.45 19.34 16.43
CA PRO A 175 9.54 19.10 17.37
C PRO A 175 9.87 17.59 17.51
N ASN A 176 11.09 17.27 17.92
CA ASN A 176 11.58 15.93 18.25
C ASN A 176 11.68 14.95 17.06
N MET A 177 11.66 15.41 15.81
CA MET A 177 11.69 14.53 14.64
C MET A 177 13.03 13.83 14.39
N GLU A 178 14.15 14.42 14.79
CA GLU A 178 15.45 13.73 14.82
C GLU A 178 15.42 12.55 15.81
N LEU A 179 14.82 12.76 16.99
CA LEU A 179 14.60 11.71 17.97
C LEU A 179 13.69 10.60 17.40
N PHE A 180 12.59 10.97 16.74
CA PHE A 180 11.68 10.03 16.08
C PHE A 180 12.45 9.16 15.08
N ALA A 181 13.15 9.76 14.12
CA ALA A 181 13.92 9.04 13.11
C ALA A 181 14.94 8.07 13.74
N LYS A 182 15.65 8.53 14.78
CA LYS A 182 16.60 7.69 15.51
C LYS A 182 15.93 6.48 16.15
N VAL A 183 14.80 6.68 16.85
CA VAL A 183 14.06 5.57 17.49
C VAL A 183 13.52 4.59 16.44
N MET A 184 13.04 5.08 15.29
CA MET A 184 12.60 4.22 14.19
C MET A 184 13.76 3.37 13.67
N ALA A 185 14.92 3.96 13.41
CA ALA A 185 16.12 3.25 12.95
C ALA A 185 16.60 2.20 13.97
N GLU A 186 16.59 2.53 15.28
CA GLU A 186 16.97 1.60 16.37
C GLU A 186 16.06 0.36 16.40
N ASN A 187 14.82 0.45 15.91
CA ASN A 187 13.82 -0.63 15.92
C ASN A 187 13.55 -1.24 14.54
N GLY A 188 14.28 -0.84 13.49
CA GLY A 188 14.09 -1.36 12.13
C GLY A 188 12.75 -0.95 11.49
N VAL A 189 12.16 0.16 11.94
CA VAL A 189 10.92 0.72 11.42
C VAL A 189 11.24 1.79 10.38
N LEU A 190 10.58 1.75 9.23
CA LEU A 190 10.71 2.76 8.18
C LEU A 190 10.06 4.07 8.64
N ALA A 191 10.88 5.12 8.84
CA ALA A 191 10.38 6.46 9.08
C ALA A 191 9.91 7.08 7.77
N SER A 192 8.65 7.47 7.69
CA SER A 192 8.04 8.06 6.49
C SER A 192 7.49 9.46 6.76
N LEU A 193 7.62 10.32 5.76
CA LEU A 193 7.10 11.68 5.80
C LEU A 193 5.67 11.70 5.28
N ALA A 194 4.74 12.24 6.07
CA ALA A 194 3.33 12.34 5.72
C ALA A 194 2.65 13.56 6.38
N HIS A 195 1.51 13.99 5.84
CA HIS A 195 0.64 15.02 6.41
C HIS A 195 1.41 16.24 6.95
N SER A 196 2.23 16.84 6.10
CA SER A 196 3.24 17.80 6.50
C SER A 196 3.14 19.11 5.74
N ALA A 197 3.34 20.21 6.46
CA ALA A 197 3.50 21.55 5.93
C ALA A 197 4.97 21.98 5.83
N ALA A 198 5.91 21.03 5.87
CA ALA A 198 7.34 21.29 5.82
C ALA A 198 7.75 22.03 4.56
N THR A 199 8.73 22.91 4.70
CA THR A 199 9.49 23.49 3.59
C THR A 199 10.51 22.50 3.04
N ALA A 200 11.03 22.71 1.83
CA ALA A 200 12.06 21.87 1.27
C ALA A 200 13.31 21.71 2.19
N PRO A 201 13.85 22.76 2.83
CA PRO A 201 14.95 22.57 3.77
C PRO A 201 14.61 21.67 4.96
N GLN A 202 13.38 21.73 5.50
CA GLN A 202 12.94 20.85 6.59
C GLN A 202 12.80 19.40 6.12
N ALA A 203 12.25 19.17 4.92
CA ALA A 203 12.16 17.85 4.34
C ALA A 203 13.56 17.23 4.06
N LEU A 204 14.48 18.02 3.47
CA LEU A 204 15.86 17.58 3.24
C LEU A 204 16.55 17.21 4.56
N GLN A 205 16.38 18.01 5.60
CA GLN A 205 16.90 17.73 6.94
C GLN A 205 16.32 16.43 7.52
N ALA A 206 15.03 16.15 7.32
CA ALA A 206 14.42 14.91 7.76
C ALA A 206 15.01 13.69 7.03
N PHE A 207 15.27 13.80 5.73
CA PHE A 207 15.95 12.74 4.99
C PHE A 207 17.37 12.49 5.53
N ASP A 208 18.07 13.53 5.93
CA ASP A 208 19.38 13.39 6.58
C ASP A 208 19.29 12.75 7.99
N TRP A 209 18.16 12.88 8.69
CA TRP A 209 17.90 12.17 9.95
C TRP A 209 17.51 10.70 9.77
N GLY A 210 17.14 10.28 8.55
CA GLY A 210 16.79 8.88 8.25
C GLY A 210 15.34 8.64 7.81
N PHE A 211 14.55 9.68 7.59
CA PHE A 211 13.32 9.51 6.81
C PHE A 211 13.70 9.10 5.39
N SER A 212 13.14 8.01 4.88
CA SER A 212 13.52 7.45 3.58
C SER A 212 12.34 7.13 2.66
N HIS A 213 11.15 7.56 3.07
CA HIS A 213 9.91 7.34 2.33
C HIS A 213 8.99 8.55 2.44
N VAL A 214 8.14 8.78 1.42
CA VAL A 214 7.06 9.78 1.47
C VAL A 214 5.74 9.10 1.15
N THR A 215 4.86 9.11 2.12
CA THR A 215 3.53 8.50 2.08
C THR A 215 2.62 9.31 1.18
N HIS A 216 1.75 8.65 0.39
CA HIS A 216 0.79 9.21 -0.58
C HIS A 216 1.25 10.55 -1.19
N PHE A 217 2.45 10.50 -1.79
CA PHE A 217 3.16 11.65 -2.38
C PHE A 217 2.26 12.53 -3.24
N TYR A 218 2.38 13.83 -3.14
CA TYR A 218 1.53 14.93 -3.58
C TYR A 218 0.31 15.21 -2.67
N ASN A 219 -0.21 14.22 -1.96
CA ASN A 219 -1.37 14.42 -1.09
C ASN A 219 -0.92 14.84 0.31
N ALA A 220 -1.53 15.88 0.86
CA ALA A 220 -1.15 16.49 2.15
C ALA A 220 0.36 16.81 2.26
N CYS A 221 1.00 17.10 1.13
CA CYS A 221 2.40 17.50 0.99
C CYS A 221 2.51 18.90 0.39
N THR A 222 3.49 19.68 0.86
CA THR A 222 3.81 20.97 0.26
C THR A 222 4.55 20.82 -1.07
N THR A 223 4.29 21.75 -1.97
CA THR A 223 5.01 21.87 -3.26
C THR A 223 5.36 23.36 -3.47
N PHE A 224 5.88 23.70 -4.63
CA PHE A 224 6.15 25.07 -5.03
C PHE A 224 4.95 26.00 -4.74
N HIS A 225 5.16 27.01 -3.90
CA HIS A 225 4.10 27.93 -3.52
C HIS A 225 4.62 29.34 -3.22
N LYS A 226 3.70 30.30 -3.18
CA LYS A 226 4.00 31.68 -2.78
C LYS A 226 3.35 31.98 -1.43
N LYS A 227 4.12 32.61 -0.54
CA LYS A 227 3.63 33.10 0.76
C LYS A 227 4.22 34.47 1.02
N ASN A 228 3.37 35.46 1.28
CA ASN A 228 3.79 36.85 1.56
C ASN A 228 4.74 37.45 0.48
N GLY A 229 4.47 37.15 -0.80
CA GLY A 229 5.28 37.61 -1.92
C GLY A 229 6.59 36.85 -2.17
N LEU A 230 6.98 35.93 -1.28
CA LEU A 230 8.16 35.09 -1.43
C LEU A 230 7.78 33.73 -2.02
N VAL A 231 8.75 33.08 -2.66
CA VAL A 231 8.61 31.77 -3.32
C VAL A 231 9.30 30.71 -2.48
N TYR A 232 8.63 29.58 -2.29
CA TYR A 232 9.13 28.44 -1.52
C TYR A 232 8.98 27.17 -2.34
N SER A 233 9.94 26.25 -2.18
CA SER A 233 9.82 24.85 -2.53
C SER A 233 9.35 24.03 -1.33
N GLY A 234 8.67 22.94 -1.59
CA GLY A 234 8.15 22.07 -0.55
C GLY A 234 8.76 20.67 -0.55
N ILE A 235 8.01 19.77 0.05
CA ILE A 235 8.34 18.35 0.17
C ILE A 235 8.54 17.70 -1.20
N VAL A 236 7.68 18.06 -2.17
CA VAL A 236 7.72 17.47 -3.50
C VAL A 236 9.06 17.71 -4.17
N GLU A 237 9.54 18.96 -4.19
CA GLU A 237 10.82 19.31 -4.79
C GLU A 237 12.00 18.70 -4.01
N ALA A 238 11.93 18.70 -2.66
CA ALA A 238 12.95 18.08 -1.82
C ALA A 238 13.09 16.58 -2.10
N THR A 239 11.97 15.87 -2.25
CA THR A 239 11.93 14.44 -2.53
C THR A 239 12.49 14.11 -3.91
N TYR A 240 12.26 14.97 -4.90
CA TYR A 240 12.83 14.79 -6.24
C TYR A 240 14.34 15.01 -6.31
N LEU A 241 14.93 15.71 -5.34
CA LEU A 241 16.37 15.91 -5.21
C LEU A 241 17.09 14.75 -4.49
N ARG A 242 16.36 13.74 -3.99
CA ARG A 242 16.89 12.64 -3.20
C ARG A 242 16.60 11.29 -3.88
N ASP A 243 17.58 10.69 -4.51
CA ASP A 243 17.45 9.39 -5.18
C ASP A 243 17.19 8.24 -4.20
N ASP A 244 17.68 8.39 -2.96
CA ASP A 244 17.56 7.42 -1.87
C ASP A 244 16.20 7.43 -1.15
N VAL A 245 15.32 8.37 -1.46
CA VAL A 245 13.97 8.47 -0.89
C VAL A 245 12.95 7.85 -1.84
N THR A 246 12.15 6.92 -1.36
CA THR A 246 11.05 6.28 -2.08
C THR A 246 9.73 7.00 -1.87
N ILE A 247 8.73 6.74 -2.70
CA ILE A 247 7.41 7.39 -2.62
C ILE A 247 6.27 6.39 -2.82
N GLU A 248 5.10 6.71 -2.27
CA GLU A 248 3.83 6.11 -2.62
C GLU A 248 3.03 7.00 -3.57
N LEU A 249 2.27 6.39 -4.48
CA LEU A 249 1.29 7.07 -5.31
C LEU A 249 -0.06 6.36 -5.21
N ILE A 250 -1.11 7.08 -4.86
CA ILE A 250 -2.48 6.53 -4.86
C ILE A 250 -2.91 6.30 -6.31
N GLY A 251 -3.13 5.03 -6.66
CA GLY A 251 -3.36 4.60 -8.04
C GLY A 251 -4.81 4.67 -8.51
N ASP A 252 -5.70 5.35 -7.79
CA ASP A 252 -7.15 5.33 -8.00
C ASP A 252 -7.64 6.14 -9.23
N GLY A 253 -6.77 6.96 -9.83
CA GLY A 253 -7.10 7.85 -10.95
C GLY A 253 -7.86 9.12 -10.54
N ARG A 254 -7.92 9.44 -9.23
CA ARG A 254 -8.57 10.63 -8.67
C ARG A 254 -7.58 11.51 -7.91
N HIS A 255 -6.79 10.89 -7.03
CA HIS A 255 -5.82 11.61 -6.19
C HIS A 255 -4.65 12.20 -6.98
N ILE A 256 -4.24 11.55 -8.07
CA ILE A 256 -3.06 11.94 -8.83
C ILE A 256 -3.39 12.04 -10.32
N PRO A 257 -3.28 13.24 -10.92
CA PRO A 257 -3.41 13.42 -12.36
C PRO A 257 -2.34 12.63 -13.13
N ARG A 258 -2.68 12.23 -14.36
CA ARG A 258 -1.78 11.46 -15.23
C ARG A 258 -0.39 12.11 -15.36
N GLU A 259 -0.34 13.40 -15.60
CA GLU A 259 0.91 14.15 -15.81
C GLU A 259 1.81 14.11 -14.58
N SER A 260 1.22 14.21 -13.38
CA SER A 260 1.96 14.11 -12.09
C SER A 260 2.53 12.72 -11.87
N MET A 261 1.76 11.66 -12.16
CA MET A 261 2.25 10.27 -12.05
C MET A 261 3.38 10.01 -13.05
N LEU A 262 3.24 10.46 -14.30
CA LEU A 262 4.28 10.31 -15.34
C LEU A 262 5.55 11.11 -14.98
N LEU A 263 5.41 12.30 -14.39
CA LEU A 263 6.54 13.09 -13.93
C LEU A 263 7.27 12.39 -12.78
N ALA A 264 6.53 11.89 -11.79
CA ALA A 264 7.09 11.12 -10.70
C ALA A 264 7.85 9.88 -11.21
N LEU A 265 7.24 9.12 -12.13
CA LEU A 265 7.88 7.94 -12.73
C LEU A 265 9.16 8.31 -13.50
N ARG A 266 9.14 9.41 -14.24
CA ARG A 266 10.31 9.87 -15.00
C ARG A 266 11.49 10.26 -14.11
N ILE A 267 11.22 10.83 -12.94
CA ILE A 267 12.25 11.32 -12.01
C ILE A 267 12.71 10.19 -11.09
N LYS A 268 11.78 9.44 -10.49
CA LYS A 268 12.07 8.45 -9.45
C LYS A 268 12.28 7.03 -10.00
N GLY A 269 11.70 6.71 -11.16
CA GLY A 269 11.70 5.34 -11.68
C GLY A 269 10.78 4.38 -10.90
N ALA A 270 10.36 3.29 -11.55
CA ALA A 270 9.45 2.32 -10.97
C ALA A 270 10.00 1.59 -9.73
N ASP A 271 11.31 1.53 -9.57
CA ASP A 271 11.96 0.88 -8.43
C ASP A 271 11.94 1.72 -7.13
N SER A 272 11.52 2.99 -7.22
CA SER A 272 11.37 3.91 -6.09
C SER A 272 9.92 4.34 -5.85
N ILE A 273 8.96 3.77 -6.59
CA ILE A 273 7.53 4.10 -6.47
C ILE A 273 6.74 2.85 -6.09
N ALA A 274 5.98 2.93 -5.00
CA ALA A 274 4.92 1.98 -4.69
C ALA A 274 3.57 2.57 -5.13
N LEU A 275 2.82 1.86 -5.98
CA LEU A 275 1.39 2.16 -6.15
C LEU A 275 0.63 1.57 -4.98
N ILE A 276 -0.23 2.37 -4.39
CA ILE A 276 -1.07 2.01 -3.23
C ILE A 276 -2.53 2.29 -3.54
N THR A 277 -3.41 1.69 -2.75
CA THR A 277 -4.83 2.03 -2.80
C THR A 277 -5.18 3.19 -1.89
N ASP A 278 -4.59 3.29 -0.72
CA ASP A 278 -5.09 4.15 0.36
C ASP A 278 -6.60 3.89 0.59
N ALA A 279 -6.96 2.60 0.49
CA ALA A 279 -8.34 2.17 0.48
C ALA A 279 -8.96 2.27 1.88
N MET A 280 -10.16 2.81 1.92
CA MET A 280 -10.96 2.87 3.13
C MET A 280 -12.06 1.78 3.11
N ARG A 281 -12.83 1.67 4.17
CA ARG A 281 -13.94 0.71 4.40
C ARG A 281 -14.82 0.45 3.18
N ALA A 282 -15.12 1.47 2.36
CA ALA A 282 -16.00 1.36 1.20
C ALA A 282 -15.35 0.70 -0.03
N ALA A 283 -14.07 0.33 0.01
CA ALA A 283 -13.44 -0.40 -1.09
C ALA A 283 -14.09 -1.78 -1.26
N GLY A 284 -14.47 -2.11 -2.49
CA GLY A 284 -15.20 -3.33 -2.81
C GLY A 284 -16.68 -3.33 -2.38
N VAL A 285 -17.24 -2.19 -1.97
CA VAL A 285 -18.62 -2.04 -1.52
C VAL A 285 -19.35 -0.97 -2.34
N ASN A 286 -20.59 -1.22 -2.70
CA ASN A 286 -21.45 -0.23 -3.35
C ASN A 286 -22.23 0.56 -2.29
N CYS A 287 -21.79 1.77 -1.96
CA CYS A 287 -22.45 2.64 -1.00
C CYS A 287 -22.23 4.12 -1.34
N GLU A 288 -23.14 4.99 -0.88
CA GLU A 288 -23.04 6.45 -1.06
C GLU A 288 -22.45 7.18 0.15
N LYS A 289 -22.43 6.52 1.31
CA LYS A 289 -21.93 7.05 2.57
C LYS A 289 -21.17 5.98 3.32
N SER A 290 -20.12 6.38 4.04
CA SER A 290 -19.32 5.48 4.84
C SER A 290 -18.62 6.24 5.99
N VAL A 291 -17.66 5.58 6.66
CA VAL A 291 -16.84 6.14 7.73
C VAL A 291 -15.39 5.75 7.46
N LEU A 292 -14.47 6.70 7.53
CA LEU A 292 -13.03 6.45 7.50
C LEU A 292 -12.53 6.26 8.93
N GLY A 293 -11.79 5.19 9.20
CA GLY A 293 -11.38 4.80 10.55
C GLY A 293 -12.44 4.00 11.31
N ALA A 294 -12.30 3.90 12.63
CA ALA A 294 -13.18 3.11 13.48
C ALA A 294 -14.66 3.49 13.29
N ARG A 295 -15.54 2.49 13.22
CA ARG A 295 -16.97 2.71 12.97
C ARG A 295 -17.65 3.66 13.95
N THR A 296 -17.19 3.67 15.20
CA THR A 296 -17.77 4.46 16.30
C THR A 296 -17.21 5.88 16.42
N THR A 297 -15.95 6.10 16.04
CA THR A 297 -15.23 7.36 16.26
C THR A 297 -14.61 7.94 14.98
N GLY A 298 -14.76 7.24 13.86
CA GLY A 298 -14.17 7.63 12.60
C GLY A 298 -14.86 8.85 11.96
N VAL A 299 -14.30 9.28 10.85
CA VAL A 299 -14.73 10.48 10.12
C VAL A 299 -15.81 10.09 9.10
N PRO A 300 -17.03 10.68 9.15
CA PRO A 300 -18.03 10.45 8.14
C PRO A 300 -17.56 10.88 6.74
N VAL A 301 -17.86 10.08 5.72
CA VAL A 301 -17.51 10.37 4.33
C VAL A 301 -18.70 10.12 3.40
N VAL A 302 -18.66 10.79 2.24
CA VAL A 302 -19.58 10.55 1.11
C VAL A 302 -18.77 9.95 -0.03
N ILE A 303 -19.36 8.97 -0.72
CA ILE A 303 -18.78 8.38 -1.93
C ILE A 303 -19.42 9.08 -3.11
N ARG A 304 -18.60 9.80 -3.86
CA ARG A 304 -19.03 10.56 -5.04
C ARG A 304 -17.93 10.55 -6.09
N ASP A 305 -18.34 10.52 -7.35
CA ASP A 305 -17.39 10.51 -8.47
C ASP A 305 -16.30 9.44 -8.33
N ASP A 306 -16.71 8.29 -7.74
CA ASP A 306 -15.86 7.11 -7.59
C ASP A 306 -14.67 7.30 -6.62
N VAL A 307 -14.81 8.22 -5.64
CA VAL A 307 -13.85 8.49 -4.57
C VAL A 307 -14.54 8.87 -3.26
N ALA A 308 -13.90 8.58 -2.12
CA ALA A 308 -14.37 9.02 -0.81
C ALA A 308 -13.97 10.48 -0.54
N GLN A 309 -14.90 11.27 0.00
CA GLN A 309 -14.69 12.69 0.29
C GLN A 309 -15.30 13.06 1.64
N LEU A 310 -14.76 14.08 2.29
CA LEU A 310 -15.43 14.70 3.43
C LEU A 310 -16.79 15.27 3.00
N PRO A 311 -17.82 15.30 3.88
CA PRO A 311 -19.16 15.77 3.51
C PRO A 311 -19.23 17.21 3.00
N ASP A 312 -18.26 18.06 3.41
CA ASP A 312 -18.12 19.45 2.94
C ASP A 312 -17.31 19.58 1.65
N LEU A 313 -16.85 18.44 1.09
CA LEU A 313 -16.04 18.33 -0.12
C LEU A 313 -14.69 19.04 -0.05
N SER A 314 -14.20 19.35 1.14
CA SER A 314 -12.94 20.08 1.35
C SER A 314 -11.70 19.21 1.11
N SER A 315 -11.83 17.87 1.21
CA SER A 315 -10.73 16.93 1.01
C SER A 315 -11.25 15.55 0.57
N TYR A 316 -10.44 14.83 -0.16
CA TYR A 316 -10.55 13.38 -0.26
C TYR A 316 -10.28 12.74 1.10
N ALA A 317 -10.80 11.53 1.30
CA ALA A 317 -10.78 10.83 2.59
C ALA A 317 -10.44 9.34 2.35
N GLY A 318 -9.20 9.08 1.96
CA GLY A 318 -8.78 7.82 1.39
C GLY A 318 -9.45 7.54 0.04
N SER A 319 -9.29 6.33 -0.47
CA SER A 319 -9.91 5.90 -1.73
C SER A 319 -10.88 4.73 -1.53
N ILE A 320 -11.58 4.37 -2.59
CA ILE A 320 -12.35 3.13 -2.70
C ILE A 320 -11.74 2.19 -3.76
N ALA A 321 -10.50 2.45 -4.14
CA ALA A 321 -9.81 1.67 -5.14
C ALA A 321 -9.34 0.32 -4.60
N THR A 322 -9.16 -0.60 -5.53
CA THR A 322 -8.49 -1.88 -5.35
C THR A 322 -7.26 -1.93 -6.27
N MET A 323 -6.30 -2.83 -6.01
CA MET A 323 -5.03 -2.83 -6.75
C MET A 323 -5.18 -3.13 -8.25
N ASP A 324 -6.19 -3.90 -8.67
CA ASP A 324 -6.53 -4.09 -10.08
C ASP A 324 -7.02 -2.79 -10.73
N ARG A 325 -7.74 -1.93 -10.01
CA ARG A 325 -8.06 -0.57 -10.46
C ARG A 325 -6.79 0.28 -10.60
N CYS A 326 -5.87 0.22 -9.64
CA CYS A 326 -4.59 0.92 -9.71
C CYS A 326 -3.78 0.48 -10.96
N LEU A 327 -3.80 -0.82 -11.27
CA LEU A 327 -3.19 -1.36 -12.49
C LEU A 327 -3.83 -0.75 -13.74
N ARG A 328 -5.16 -0.81 -13.85
CA ARG A 328 -5.89 -0.26 -15.03
C ARG A 328 -5.66 1.23 -15.18
N THR A 329 -5.65 1.98 -14.09
CA THR A 329 -5.33 3.41 -14.11
C THR A 329 -3.91 3.65 -14.66
N ALA A 330 -2.91 3.02 -14.06
CA ALA A 330 -1.52 3.26 -14.44
C ALA A 330 -1.21 2.76 -15.86
N HIS A 331 -1.62 1.54 -16.20
CA HIS A 331 -1.30 0.94 -17.50
C HIS A 331 -2.23 1.40 -18.62
N VAL A 332 -3.55 1.21 -18.42
CA VAL A 332 -4.52 1.43 -19.51
C VAL A 332 -4.81 2.92 -19.71
N GLN A 333 -5.06 3.66 -18.62
CA GLN A 333 -5.45 5.07 -18.72
C GLN A 333 -4.23 5.99 -18.90
N TYR A 334 -3.13 5.71 -18.18
CA TYR A 334 -1.95 6.59 -18.18
C TYR A 334 -0.85 6.15 -19.14
N GLY A 335 -0.90 4.92 -19.65
CA GLY A 335 0.00 4.39 -20.68
C GLY A 335 1.38 3.98 -20.15
N ILE A 336 1.51 3.70 -18.85
CA ILE A 336 2.76 3.23 -18.27
C ILE A 336 2.99 1.76 -18.70
N PRO A 337 4.22 1.38 -19.13
CA PRO A 337 4.53 0.02 -19.53
C PRO A 337 4.20 -1.00 -18.44
N LEU A 338 3.56 -2.12 -18.78
CA LEU A 338 3.07 -3.10 -17.82
C LEU A 338 4.18 -3.70 -16.92
N PRO A 339 5.42 -3.95 -17.37
CA PRO A 339 6.51 -4.36 -16.48
C PRO A 339 6.85 -3.32 -15.40
N GLU A 340 6.78 -2.02 -15.72
CA GLU A 340 6.99 -0.95 -14.75
C GLU A 340 5.84 -0.91 -13.73
N VAL A 341 4.59 -1.01 -14.21
CA VAL A 341 3.40 -1.09 -13.34
C VAL A 341 3.50 -2.32 -12.43
N SER A 342 3.92 -3.47 -12.93
CA SER A 342 4.13 -4.69 -12.14
C SER A 342 5.14 -4.47 -11.01
N ARG A 343 6.25 -3.76 -11.28
CA ARG A 343 7.20 -3.41 -10.21
C ARG A 343 6.57 -2.52 -9.14
N MET A 344 5.86 -1.48 -9.55
CA MET A 344 5.23 -0.53 -8.64
C MET A 344 4.09 -1.15 -7.80
N LEU A 345 3.39 -2.16 -8.33
CA LEU A 345 2.31 -2.86 -7.64
C LEU A 345 2.79 -4.01 -6.75
N SER A 346 3.98 -4.54 -6.99
CA SER A 346 4.41 -5.80 -6.34
C SER A 346 5.84 -5.75 -5.81
N LEU A 347 6.85 -5.57 -6.66
CA LEU A 347 8.24 -5.74 -6.26
C LEU A 347 8.75 -4.58 -5.40
N THR A 348 8.45 -3.35 -5.77
CA THR A 348 8.87 -2.15 -5.01
C THR A 348 8.22 -2.11 -3.62
N PRO A 349 6.88 -2.29 -3.47
CA PRO A 349 6.29 -2.36 -2.14
C PRO A 349 6.78 -3.57 -1.33
N ALA A 350 7.06 -4.74 -1.96
CA ALA A 350 7.66 -5.87 -1.26
C ALA A 350 9.08 -5.56 -0.71
N ARG A 351 9.88 -4.76 -1.43
CA ARG A 351 11.18 -4.28 -0.94
C ARG A 351 11.01 -3.36 0.26
N LEU A 352 10.06 -2.44 0.21
CA LEU A 352 9.78 -1.50 1.32
C LEU A 352 9.33 -2.23 2.60
N CYS A 353 8.63 -3.35 2.47
CA CYS A 353 8.26 -4.20 3.59
C CYS A 353 9.33 -5.23 4.00
N GLY A 354 10.50 -5.26 3.34
CA GLY A 354 11.55 -6.23 3.64
C GLY A 354 11.21 -7.69 3.29
N VAL A 355 10.24 -7.93 2.37
CA VAL A 355 9.78 -9.28 2.00
C VAL A 355 10.06 -9.63 0.53
N SER A 356 10.90 -8.87 -0.15
CA SER A 356 11.19 -9.08 -1.57
C SER A 356 11.97 -10.36 -1.90
N ASP A 357 12.56 -10.99 -0.91
CA ASP A 357 13.17 -12.33 -1.00
C ASP A 357 12.12 -13.42 -1.24
N ARG A 358 10.87 -13.20 -0.82
CA ARG A 358 9.79 -14.17 -0.94
C ARG A 358 8.55 -13.68 -1.69
N LYS A 359 8.38 -12.37 -1.96
CA LYS A 359 7.21 -11.79 -2.64
C LYS A 359 7.61 -10.80 -3.75
N GLY A 360 6.62 -10.31 -4.49
CA GLY A 360 6.73 -9.17 -5.38
C GLY A 360 7.18 -9.48 -6.81
N SER A 361 7.60 -10.70 -7.11
CA SER A 361 7.94 -11.13 -8.48
C SER A 361 7.77 -12.63 -8.68
N LEU A 362 7.58 -13.03 -9.94
CA LEU A 362 7.47 -14.44 -10.32
C LEU A 362 8.86 -15.04 -10.50
N GLU A 363 9.44 -15.53 -9.39
CA GLU A 363 10.76 -16.15 -9.36
C GLU A 363 10.74 -17.45 -8.56
N LYS A 364 11.58 -18.42 -8.98
CA LYS A 364 11.72 -19.70 -8.28
C LYS A 364 12.08 -19.49 -6.80
N GLY A 365 11.36 -20.16 -5.92
CA GLY A 365 11.56 -20.14 -4.47
C GLY A 365 10.72 -19.09 -3.73
N LYS A 366 10.18 -18.09 -4.44
CA LYS A 366 9.23 -17.14 -3.86
C LYS A 366 7.88 -17.77 -3.58
N ASP A 367 7.06 -17.09 -2.82
CA ASP A 367 5.69 -17.51 -2.51
C ASP A 367 4.87 -17.65 -3.79
N GLY A 368 3.97 -18.62 -3.81
CA GLY A 368 3.08 -18.89 -4.94
C GLY A 368 1.97 -17.84 -5.05
N ASP A 369 2.34 -16.57 -5.09
CA ASP A 369 1.44 -15.41 -5.22
C ASP A 369 1.31 -15.04 -6.69
N VAL A 370 0.20 -15.44 -7.30
CA VAL A 370 -0.04 -15.28 -8.73
C VAL A 370 -1.43 -14.70 -8.98
N VAL A 371 -1.51 -13.72 -9.85
CA VAL A 371 -2.77 -13.15 -10.35
C VAL A 371 -2.88 -13.43 -11.84
N VAL A 372 -4.02 -13.98 -12.25
CA VAL A 372 -4.39 -14.13 -13.66
C VAL A 372 -5.40 -13.06 -14.01
N LEU A 373 -5.11 -12.29 -15.06
CA LEU A 373 -5.92 -11.17 -15.51
C LEU A 373 -6.34 -11.38 -16.96
N SER A 374 -7.58 -11.02 -17.28
CA SER A 374 -8.08 -10.98 -18.66
C SER A 374 -7.34 -9.95 -19.53
N GLY A 375 -7.63 -9.93 -20.82
CA GLY A 375 -7.06 -8.95 -21.75
C GLY A 375 -7.39 -7.49 -21.43
N ASP A 376 -8.49 -7.23 -20.70
CA ASP A 376 -8.89 -5.93 -20.16
C ASP A 376 -8.52 -5.72 -18.68
N PHE A 377 -7.63 -6.55 -18.17
CA PHE A 377 -7.08 -6.48 -16.80
C PHE A 377 -8.11 -6.64 -15.67
N GLN A 378 -9.15 -7.47 -15.89
CA GLN A 378 -10.02 -7.94 -14.82
C GLN A 378 -9.43 -9.18 -14.17
N VAL A 379 -9.52 -9.28 -12.84
CA VAL A 379 -9.03 -10.45 -12.10
C VAL A 379 -9.89 -11.67 -12.42
N GLN A 380 -9.26 -12.73 -12.92
CA GLN A 380 -9.90 -14.00 -13.22
C GLN A 380 -9.59 -15.07 -12.17
N GLN A 381 -8.34 -15.11 -11.72
CA GLN A 381 -7.90 -16.05 -10.69
C GLN A 381 -6.83 -15.41 -9.83
N VAL A 382 -6.86 -15.74 -8.56
CA VAL A 382 -5.80 -15.38 -7.59
C VAL A 382 -5.30 -16.63 -6.92
N TYR A 383 -4.00 -16.74 -6.80
CA TYR A 383 -3.31 -17.73 -5.99
C TYR A 383 -2.54 -16.97 -4.91
N ALA A 384 -2.82 -17.28 -3.67
CA ALA A 384 -2.10 -16.74 -2.53
C ALA A 384 -1.35 -17.88 -1.83
N ARG A 385 -0.04 -17.76 -1.74
CA ARG A 385 0.83 -18.79 -1.13
C ARG A 385 0.60 -20.20 -1.75
N GLY A 386 0.39 -20.24 -3.08
CA GLY A 386 0.19 -21.47 -3.85
C GLY A 386 -1.23 -22.03 -3.86
N ASP A 387 -2.11 -21.55 -3.01
CA ASP A 387 -3.52 -21.96 -2.96
C ASP A 387 -4.39 -21.05 -3.81
N ARG A 388 -5.28 -21.65 -4.62
CA ARG A 388 -6.26 -20.88 -5.38
C ARG A 388 -7.32 -20.32 -4.45
N CYS A 389 -7.43 -19.00 -4.44
CA CYS A 389 -8.47 -18.31 -3.69
C CYS A 389 -9.83 -18.44 -4.38
N VAL A 390 -10.87 -18.66 -3.58
CA VAL A 390 -12.25 -18.77 -4.03
C VAL A 390 -13.04 -17.65 -3.39
N PHE A 391 -13.74 -16.88 -4.20
CA PHE A 391 -14.56 -15.77 -3.75
C PHE A 391 -16.02 -16.08 -4.10
N GLU A 392 -16.94 -15.78 -3.18
CA GLU A 392 -18.37 -15.82 -3.46
C GLU A 392 -18.72 -14.68 -4.45
N THR A 393 -19.42 -15.02 -5.52
CA THR A 393 -19.86 -14.08 -6.57
C THR A 393 -21.15 -13.41 -6.16
#